data_3bc984751a32a842a961a5d841d18ee6
#
_entry.id   3bc984751a32a842a961a5d841d18ee6
#
_cell.length_a   1.000
_cell.length_b   1.000
_cell.length_c   1.000
_cell.angle_alpha   90.00
_cell.angle_beta   90.00
_cell.angle_gamma   90.00
#
_symmetry.space_group_name_H-M   'P 1'
#
loop_
_entity.id
_entity.type
_entity.pdbx_description
1 polymer ?
#
loop_
_entity_poly.entity_id
_entity_poly.type
_entity_poly.pdbx_seq_one_letter_code
_entity_poly.pdbx_strand_id
1 'polypeptide(L)'
;MKKENIGSVKIIPLGGLEQIGMNITAIEYDDSIIVVDCGLAFPEEEMLGIDLVIPDVTYLKENIDKVKGFVITHGHEDHIGAIPYVLKDVNAPIYATKLTMGLIESKLKEHNMVRSVKRKVVKYGQSINLGDFRVEFIRTNHSIADAAALAIFSPAGTIIHTGDFKVDYTPVYGEPIDLQRLGEIGKKGVLAVMCDSTNALRPGFTMSESTVGATFDKIFTDNKNSRLIIATFASNVDRVQQIINSAIKYGRKVCVEGRSMVNIIEVAANLDYLKIPDGVLIETEEMKNYTPEQIVLITTGSQGESMAALSRMAASLHRKVSIQPGDCVVFSSTPIPGNEKSVAKVINELGMKGAKVIFQDTHVSGHACQEEIKLIYSLIKPKYSIPVHGEYRHLCAQKDVVMSLGYDKDDVIIAKSGDVIELNDEKAEIVDKVHTGAILVDGLGVGDVGNIVLRDRQNLAENGIIIVVLTLEKYSGQLVAGPDIVTRGFVYVREAEELLDEARSVAWDSVQTCMDKNVSDWGKIKNIIKDDLSEYLWKKMKRNPVILPIIMEAHM
;
A
#
# COMPACT_ATOMS: atom_id res chain seq x y z
N MET A 1 -8.30 38.53 34.44
CA MET A 1 -7.23 37.57 34.16
C MET A 1 -6.93 37.72 32.66
N LYS A 2 -5.70 38.13 32.30
CA LYS A 2 -5.30 38.09 30.87
C LYS A 2 -5.37 36.63 30.43
N LYS A 3 -6.19 36.28 29.42
CA LYS A 3 -6.04 35.02 28.72
C LYS A 3 -4.59 34.97 28.23
N GLU A 4 -3.77 34.08 28.76
CA GLU A 4 -2.51 33.74 28.14
C GLU A 4 -2.85 33.34 26.70
N ASN A 5 -2.09 33.89 25.76
CA ASN A 5 -2.29 33.59 24.34
C ASN A 5 -1.85 32.12 24.14
N ILE A 6 -2.77 31.20 24.39
CA ILE A 6 -2.55 29.78 24.13
C ILE A 6 -2.43 29.66 22.63
N GLY A 7 -1.25 29.30 22.14
CA GLY A 7 -0.99 29.16 20.71
C GLY A 7 -1.94 28.19 20.01
N SER A 8 -1.82 28.08 18.73
CA SER A 8 -2.59 27.14 17.91
C SER A 8 -1.77 25.86 17.68
N VAL A 9 -2.44 24.71 17.60
CA VAL A 9 -1.85 23.47 17.10
C VAL A 9 -2.08 23.37 15.61
N LYS A 10 -1.08 22.87 14.88
CA LYS A 10 -1.19 22.62 13.43
C LYS A 10 -1.26 21.14 13.16
N ILE A 11 -2.19 20.72 12.32
CA ILE A 11 -2.30 19.37 11.76
C ILE A 11 -1.93 19.46 10.30
N ILE A 12 -0.92 18.70 9.87
CA ILE A 12 -0.33 18.76 8.54
C ILE A 12 -0.28 17.33 7.98
N PRO A 13 -1.32 16.88 7.27
CA PRO A 13 -1.30 15.60 6.58
C PRO A 13 -0.27 15.65 5.45
N LEU A 14 0.77 14.81 5.53
CA LEU A 14 1.77 14.65 4.49
C LEU A 14 1.41 13.56 3.48
N GLY A 15 0.38 12.76 3.81
CA GLY A 15 -0.21 11.71 2.97
C GLY A 15 -1.50 11.18 3.59
N GLY A 16 -2.17 10.23 2.91
CA GLY A 16 -3.37 9.53 3.42
C GLY A 16 -4.69 10.28 3.25
N LEU A 17 -4.72 11.44 2.58
CA LEU A 17 -5.94 12.16 2.25
C LEU A 17 -6.19 12.17 0.74
N GLU A 18 -7.46 12.11 0.34
CA GLU A 18 -7.94 11.92 -1.04
C GLU A 18 -7.44 10.61 -1.70
N GLN A 19 -6.87 9.69 -0.91
CA GLN A 19 -6.33 8.39 -1.33
C GLN A 19 -6.46 7.35 -0.21
N ILE A 20 -6.28 6.08 -0.56
CA ILE A 20 -6.11 4.98 0.40
C ILE A 20 -4.61 4.65 0.49
N GLY A 21 -4.10 4.59 1.70
CA GLY A 21 -2.69 4.31 1.97
C GLY A 21 -1.83 5.57 2.14
N MET A 22 -0.53 5.37 2.36
CA MET A 22 0.46 6.43 2.58
C MET A 22 0.11 7.37 3.75
N ASN A 23 -0.42 6.79 4.84
CA ASN A 23 -0.86 7.55 6.00
C ASN A 23 0.35 8.11 6.77
N ILE A 24 0.44 9.41 6.83
CA ILE A 24 1.45 10.14 7.61
C ILE A 24 0.95 11.56 7.89
N THR A 25 0.92 11.93 9.16
CA THR A 25 0.48 13.27 9.57
C THR A 25 1.44 13.86 10.59
N ALA A 26 1.95 15.05 10.32
CA ALA A 26 2.68 15.85 11.30
C ALA A 26 1.69 16.66 12.15
N ILE A 27 1.89 16.67 13.48
CA ILE A 27 1.16 17.54 14.41
C ILE A 27 2.18 18.42 15.09
N GLU A 28 2.07 19.72 14.88
CA GLU A 28 3.03 20.73 15.34
C GLU A 28 2.41 21.66 16.39
N TYR A 29 3.15 21.87 17.46
CA TYR A 29 2.89 22.93 18.43
C TYR A 29 4.25 23.52 18.86
N ASP A 30 4.43 24.80 18.64
CA ASP A 30 5.66 25.55 18.94
C ASP A 30 6.93 24.85 18.37
N ASP A 31 7.84 24.40 19.24
CA ASP A 31 9.08 23.72 18.86
C ASP A 31 8.99 22.19 18.89
N SER A 32 7.78 21.65 18.86
CA SER A 32 7.54 20.22 18.89
C SER A 32 6.69 19.74 17.71
N ILE A 33 7.18 18.71 17.02
CA ILE A 33 6.45 17.97 16.00
C ILE A 33 6.41 16.51 16.41
N ILE A 34 5.23 15.91 16.42
CA ILE A 34 5.06 14.46 16.45
C ILE A 34 4.50 14.01 15.11
N VAL A 35 4.89 12.83 14.67
CA VAL A 35 4.42 12.24 13.43
C VAL A 35 3.53 11.05 13.73
N VAL A 36 2.29 11.09 13.29
CA VAL A 36 1.34 9.97 13.41
C VAL A 36 1.43 9.14 12.15
N ASP A 37 1.81 7.87 12.33
CA ASP A 37 2.02 6.88 11.28
C ASP A 37 3.13 7.26 10.26
N CYS A 38 3.50 6.30 9.41
CA CYS A 38 4.49 6.47 8.35
C CYS A 38 4.30 5.35 7.32
N GLY A 39 3.21 5.44 6.58
CA GLY A 39 2.73 4.42 5.68
C GLY A 39 3.22 4.55 4.26
N LEU A 40 3.13 3.46 3.52
CA LEU A 40 3.31 3.43 2.06
C LEU A 40 1.96 3.34 1.34
N ALA A 41 1.97 3.55 0.03
CA ALA A 41 0.92 3.13 -0.88
C ALA A 41 1.46 2.10 -1.89
N PHE A 42 0.57 1.26 -2.41
CA PHE A 42 0.90 0.37 -3.51
C PHE A 42 0.85 1.13 -4.84
N PRO A 43 1.72 0.79 -5.81
CA PRO A 43 1.70 1.46 -7.10
C PRO A 43 0.42 1.16 -7.88
N GLU A 44 -0.04 2.12 -8.67
CA GLU A 44 -1.12 1.95 -9.63
C GLU A 44 -0.66 1.08 -10.82
N GLU A 45 -1.60 0.52 -11.59
CA GLU A 45 -1.29 -0.37 -12.74
C GLU A 45 -0.41 0.32 -13.79
N GLU A 46 -0.52 1.63 -13.94
CA GLU A 46 0.24 2.47 -14.87
C GLU A 46 1.68 2.71 -14.42
N MET A 47 1.99 2.49 -13.16
CA MET A 47 3.34 2.69 -12.57
C MET A 47 4.22 1.47 -12.82
N LEU A 48 4.51 1.17 -14.08
CA LEU A 48 5.23 -0.02 -14.51
C LEU A 48 6.62 -0.14 -13.86
N GLY A 49 6.85 -1.26 -13.16
CA GLY A 49 8.12 -1.58 -12.52
C GLY A 49 8.38 -0.83 -11.21
N ILE A 50 7.37 -0.16 -10.65
CA ILE A 50 7.46 0.43 -9.31
C ILE A 50 7.01 -0.61 -8.29
N ASP A 51 7.80 -0.78 -7.22
CA ASP A 51 7.51 -1.74 -6.16
C ASP A 51 6.57 -1.17 -5.11
N LEU A 52 6.78 0.11 -4.73
CA LEU A 52 5.98 0.81 -3.73
C LEU A 52 6.13 2.33 -3.86
N VAL A 53 5.21 3.05 -3.21
CA VAL A 53 5.17 4.52 -3.18
C VAL A 53 5.25 4.99 -1.73
N ILE A 54 6.14 5.94 -1.45
CA ILE A 54 6.32 6.51 -0.11
C ILE A 54 6.04 8.02 -0.10
N PRO A 55 5.69 8.59 1.06
CA PRO A 55 5.42 10.03 1.14
C PRO A 55 6.70 10.86 1.00
N ASP A 56 6.56 12.04 0.39
CA ASP A 56 7.56 13.08 0.49
C ASP A 56 7.52 13.70 1.88
N VAL A 57 8.64 13.66 2.57
CA VAL A 57 8.79 14.16 3.94
C VAL A 57 9.70 15.39 4.03
N THR A 58 9.78 16.17 2.95
CA THR A 58 10.59 17.40 2.89
C THR A 58 10.27 18.32 4.06
N TYR A 59 8.99 18.50 4.41
CA TYR A 59 8.58 19.27 5.58
C TYR A 59 9.25 18.81 6.89
N LEU A 60 9.32 17.50 7.12
CA LEU A 60 9.96 16.95 8.33
C LEU A 60 11.49 17.11 8.28
N LYS A 61 12.11 17.02 7.11
CA LYS A 61 13.56 17.25 6.92
C LYS A 61 13.93 18.68 7.24
N GLU A 62 13.15 19.64 6.78
CA GLU A 62 13.35 21.08 7.01
C GLU A 62 13.12 21.47 8.48
N ASN A 63 12.33 20.68 9.22
CA ASN A 63 12.00 20.90 10.63
C ASN A 63 12.55 19.77 11.54
N ILE A 64 13.65 19.14 11.17
CA ILE A 64 14.17 17.94 11.85
C ILE A 64 14.42 18.14 13.36
N ASP A 65 14.87 19.31 13.77
CA ASP A 65 15.15 19.65 15.17
C ASP A 65 13.88 19.68 16.04
N LYS A 66 12.74 19.92 15.43
CA LYS A 66 11.43 19.91 16.09
C LYS A 66 10.84 18.52 16.21
N VAL A 67 11.24 17.54 15.38
CA VAL A 67 10.65 16.20 15.35
C VAL A 67 11.02 15.41 16.61
N LYS A 68 10.03 15.14 17.47
CA LYS A 68 10.22 14.44 18.75
C LYS A 68 10.02 12.93 18.65
N GLY A 69 9.32 12.44 17.65
CA GLY A 69 9.13 11.01 17.39
C GLY A 69 7.95 10.68 16.52
N PHE A 70 7.91 9.40 16.13
CA PHE A 70 6.80 8.78 15.42
C PHE A 70 5.92 8.02 16.40
N VAL A 71 4.61 8.21 16.34
CA VAL A 71 3.61 7.50 17.14
C VAL A 71 2.72 6.70 16.19
N ILE A 72 2.78 5.38 16.29
CA ILE A 72 2.19 4.48 15.29
C ILE A 72 0.92 3.86 15.84
N THR A 73 -0.16 3.97 15.07
CA THR A 73 -1.49 3.47 15.45
C THR A 73 -1.57 1.95 15.37
N HIS A 74 -1.10 1.34 14.28
CA HIS A 74 -1.15 -0.11 14.07
C HIS A 74 -0.16 -0.56 12.97
N GLY A 75 -0.09 -1.88 12.74
CA GLY A 75 0.98 -2.50 11.94
C GLY A 75 0.66 -2.78 10.47
N HIS A 76 -0.34 -2.15 9.85
CA HIS A 76 -0.57 -2.27 8.41
C HIS A 76 0.47 -1.50 7.59
N GLU A 77 0.71 -1.94 6.35
CA GLU A 77 1.72 -1.38 5.45
C GLU A 77 1.50 0.11 5.16
N ASP A 78 0.27 0.51 5.01
CA ASP A 78 -0.14 1.88 4.77
C ASP A 78 -0.03 2.80 6.01
N HIS A 79 0.45 2.24 7.15
CA HIS A 79 0.77 2.96 8.38
C HIS A 79 2.23 2.79 8.84
N ILE A 80 2.94 1.71 8.43
CA ILE A 80 4.33 1.47 8.84
C ILE A 80 5.30 1.25 7.67
N GLY A 81 4.79 1.06 6.46
CA GLY A 81 5.60 0.57 5.34
C GLY A 81 6.69 1.51 4.86
N ALA A 82 6.51 2.83 5.02
CA ALA A 82 7.51 3.81 4.64
C ALA A 82 8.60 4.05 5.72
N ILE A 83 8.44 3.52 6.93
CA ILE A 83 9.38 3.73 8.05
C ILE A 83 10.85 3.51 7.66
N PRO A 84 11.25 2.38 7.01
CA PRO A 84 12.66 2.16 6.70
C PRO A 84 13.26 3.17 5.70
N TYR A 85 12.41 3.80 4.92
CA TYR A 85 12.81 4.81 3.93
C TYR A 85 12.90 6.19 4.56
N VAL A 86 11.86 6.61 5.27
CA VAL A 86 11.75 7.93 5.90
C VAL A 86 12.79 8.12 7.00
N LEU A 87 13.07 7.09 7.81
CA LEU A 87 14.05 7.18 8.90
C LEU A 87 15.49 7.32 8.43
N LYS A 88 15.81 7.13 7.16
CA LYS A 88 17.14 7.46 6.62
C LYS A 88 17.41 8.96 6.66
N ASP A 89 16.35 9.76 6.48
CA ASP A 89 16.43 11.21 6.43
C ASP A 89 15.92 11.87 7.74
N VAL A 90 14.88 11.29 8.36
CA VAL A 90 14.23 11.80 9.58
C VAL A 90 14.34 10.74 10.68
N ASN A 91 15.52 10.59 11.27
CA ASN A 91 15.76 9.55 12.29
C ASN A 91 15.30 10.04 13.68
N ALA A 92 14.05 9.74 14.02
CA ALA A 92 13.46 10.03 15.31
C ALA A 92 12.96 8.74 16.01
N PRO A 93 12.77 8.75 17.35
CA PRO A 93 12.27 7.58 18.07
C PRO A 93 10.89 7.14 17.61
N ILE A 94 10.63 5.82 17.59
CA ILE A 94 9.33 5.24 17.28
C ILE A 94 8.66 4.72 18.55
N TYR A 95 7.37 4.97 18.66
CA TYR A 95 6.50 4.53 19.74
C TYR A 95 5.31 3.77 19.14
N ALA A 96 5.12 2.52 19.58
CA ALA A 96 4.03 1.67 19.07
C ALA A 96 3.66 0.61 20.11
N THR A 97 2.53 -0.05 19.92
CA THR A 97 2.12 -1.23 20.66
C THR A 97 3.03 -2.44 20.35
N LYS A 98 2.91 -3.52 21.12
CA LYS A 98 3.86 -4.63 21.11
C LYS A 98 3.93 -5.35 19.74
N LEU A 99 2.78 -5.69 19.17
CA LEU A 99 2.73 -6.37 17.86
C LEU A 99 3.20 -5.43 16.73
N THR A 100 2.69 -4.21 16.73
CA THR A 100 3.07 -3.18 15.75
C THR A 100 4.59 -2.95 15.77
N MET A 101 5.20 -2.87 16.97
CA MET A 101 6.65 -2.73 17.09
C MET A 101 7.40 -3.96 16.57
N GLY A 102 6.88 -5.17 16.80
CA GLY A 102 7.49 -6.39 16.26
C GLY A 102 7.50 -6.41 14.73
N LEU A 103 6.42 -5.94 14.09
CA LEU A 103 6.34 -5.81 12.63
C LEU A 103 7.31 -4.74 12.10
N ILE A 104 7.40 -3.59 12.77
CA ILE A 104 8.38 -2.54 12.45
C ILE A 104 9.81 -3.08 12.58
N GLU A 105 10.11 -3.84 13.64
CA GLU A 105 11.45 -4.46 13.81
C GLU A 105 11.80 -5.43 12.69
N SER A 106 10.83 -6.21 12.19
CA SER A 106 11.04 -7.09 11.04
C SER A 106 11.45 -6.29 9.80
N LYS A 107 10.75 -5.18 9.51
CA LYS A 107 11.09 -4.27 8.40
C LYS A 107 12.47 -3.62 8.58
N LEU A 108 12.76 -3.14 9.77
CA LEU A 108 14.07 -2.55 10.07
C LEU A 108 15.22 -3.56 9.94
N LYS A 109 14.97 -4.86 10.21
CA LYS A 109 15.94 -5.95 9.96
C LYS A 109 16.25 -6.11 8.48
N GLU A 110 15.24 -6.12 7.63
CA GLU A 110 15.38 -6.22 6.17
C GLU A 110 16.24 -5.08 5.60
N HIS A 111 16.15 -3.88 6.21
CA HIS A 111 16.91 -2.69 5.82
C HIS A 111 18.21 -2.47 6.64
N ASN A 112 18.60 -3.40 7.52
CA ASN A 112 19.78 -3.29 8.40
C ASN A 112 19.77 -2.07 9.34
N MET A 113 18.59 -1.57 9.72
CA MET A 113 18.42 -0.35 10.51
C MET A 113 18.12 -0.57 12.01
N VAL A 114 18.01 -1.81 12.48
CA VAL A 114 17.62 -2.13 13.87
C VAL A 114 18.46 -1.41 14.92
N ARG A 115 19.77 -1.25 14.68
CA ARG A 115 20.68 -0.63 15.65
C ARG A 115 20.67 0.90 15.65
N SER A 116 20.25 1.52 14.54
CA SER A 116 20.27 2.97 14.37
C SER A 116 18.99 3.66 14.83
N VAL A 117 17.89 2.92 15.03
CA VAL A 117 16.56 3.45 15.34
C VAL A 117 16.20 3.18 16.80
N LYS A 118 15.85 4.23 17.55
CA LYS A 118 15.31 4.11 18.90
C LYS A 118 13.84 3.68 18.84
N ARG A 119 13.48 2.63 19.59
CA ARG A 119 12.13 2.04 19.59
C ARG A 119 11.65 1.87 21.01
N LYS A 120 10.37 2.16 21.25
CA LYS A 120 9.75 2.00 22.56
C LYS A 120 8.36 1.40 22.42
N VAL A 121 8.17 0.24 23.02
CA VAL A 121 6.84 -0.37 23.15
C VAL A 121 6.03 0.40 24.18
N VAL A 122 4.79 0.74 23.81
CA VAL A 122 3.83 1.46 24.67
C VAL A 122 2.62 0.55 24.90
N LYS A 123 2.11 0.55 26.14
CA LYS A 123 0.91 -0.21 26.51
C LYS A 123 -0.33 0.68 26.44
N TYR A 124 -1.49 0.09 26.25
CA TYR A 124 -2.76 0.81 26.37
C TYR A 124 -2.91 1.49 27.72
N GLY A 125 -3.46 2.71 27.72
CA GLY A 125 -3.57 3.57 28.89
C GLY A 125 -2.26 4.26 29.30
N GLN A 126 -1.12 3.88 28.72
CA GLN A 126 0.15 4.53 28.97
C GLN A 126 0.26 5.83 28.16
N SER A 127 0.71 6.89 28.83
CA SER A 127 1.08 8.17 28.18
C SER A 127 2.58 8.30 28.02
N ILE A 128 3.00 8.94 26.94
CA ILE A 128 4.39 9.33 26.67
C ILE A 128 4.45 10.84 26.45
N ASN A 129 5.57 11.46 26.84
CA ASN A 129 5.81 12.90 26.64
C ASN A 129 6.78 13.08 25.48
N LEU A 130 6.42 13.92 24.52
CA LEU A 130 7.15 14.21 23.29
C LEU A 130 7.17 15.73 23.06
N GLY A 131 8.14 16.42 23.67
CA GLY A 131 8.16 17.88 23.70
C GLY A 131 6.92 18.41 24.43
N ASP A 132 6.15 19.27 23.76
CA ASP A 132 4.93 19.88 24.29
C ASP A 132 3.70 18.95 24.24
N PHE A 133 3.87 17.77 23.65
CA PHE A 133 2.80 16.80 23.54
C PHE A 133 2.89 15.71 24.61
N ARG A 134 1.73 15.31 25.11
CA ARG A 134 1.54 14.06 25.86
C ARG A 134 0.60 13.18 25.05
N VAL A 135 1.05 12.00 24.64
CA VAL A 135 0.28 11.06 23.80
C VAL A 135 -0.07 9.83 24.61
N GLU A 136 -1.36 9.48 24.67
CA GLU A 136 -1.89 8.28 25.31
C GLU A 136 -2.39 7.32 24.23
N PHE A 137 -2.01 6.04 24.36
CA PHE A 137 -2.46 4.97 23.47
C PHE A 137 -3.73 4.33 24.03
N ILE A 138 -4.82 4.38 23.28
CA ILE A 138 -6.13 3.87 23.67
C ILE A 138 -6.43 2.63 22.82
N ARG A 139 -6.86 1.54 23.46
CA ARG A 139 -7.19 0.31 22.74
C ARG A 139 -8.34 0.52 21.77
N THR A 140 -8.13 0.11 20.52
CA THR A 140 -9.17 0.01 19.49
C THR A 140 -9.17 -1.38 18.86
N ASN A 141 -10.19 -1.67 18.05
CA ASN A 141 -10.25 -2.90 17.25
C ASN A 141 -10.13 -2.54 15.77
N HIS A 142 -9.39 -3.34 15.05
CA HIS A 142 -9.24 -3.26 13.61
C HIS A 142 -9.09 -4.67 13.00
N SER A 143 -8.71 -4.80 11.75
CA SER A 143 -8.41 -6.10 11.11
C SER A 143 -7.00 -6.64 11.44
N ILE A 144 -6.26 -5.94 12.28
CA ILE A 144 -5.00 -6.39 12.87
C ILE A 144 -5.07 -6.23 14.39
N ALA A 145 -4.52 -7.19 15.11
CA ALA A 145 -4.43 -7.11 16.56
C ALA A 145 -3.53 -5.95 17.03
N ASP A 146 -3.75 -5.51 18.25
CA ASP A 146 -2.94 -4.50 18.94
C ASP A 146 -3.00 -3.09 18.33
N ALA A 147 -4.09 -2.75 17.62
CA ALA A 147 -4.33 -1.41 17.10
C ALA A 147 -4.67 -0.42 18.21
N ALA A 148 -4.26 0.84 18.05
CA ALA A 148 -4.48 1.91 19.01
C ALA A 148 -5.04 3.19 18.36
N ALA A 149 -6.01 3.80 19.01
CA ALA A 149 -6.32 5.21 18.84
C ALA A 149 -5.36 6.04 19.72
N LEU A 150 -5.12 7.28 19.35
CA LEU A 150 -4.20 8.18 20.04
C LEU A 150 -4.96 9.38 20.63
N ALA A 151 -4.82 9.62 21.92
CA ALA A 151 -5.20 10.89 22.53
C ALA A 151 -3.95 11.77 22.67
N ILE A 152 -3.92 12.85 21.92
CA ILE A 152 -2.79 13.77 21.79
C ILE A 152 -3.16 15.05 22.53
N PHE A 153 -2.55 15.25 23.67
CA PHE A 153 -2.76 16.43 24.53
C PHE A 153 -1.69 17.46 24.23
N SER A 154 -2.12 18.65 23.85
CA SER A 154 -1.28 19.84 23.66
C SER A 154 -1.79 20.98 24.52
N PRO A 155 -1.01 22.07 24.72
CA PRO A 155 -1.51 23.27 25.37
C PRO A 155 -2.72 23.90 24.67
N ALA A 156 -2.84 23.77 23.34
CA ALA A 156 -3.97 24.29 22.56
C ALA A 156 -5.26 23.44 22.71
N GLY A 157 -5.16 22.21 23.20
CA GLY A 157 -6.29 21.31 23.38
C GLY A 157 -5.98 19.86 23.09
N THR A 158 -6.99 19.00 23.21
CA THR A 158 -6.87 17.56 22.98
C THR A 158 -7.30 17.19 21.57
N ILE A 159 -6.46 16.45 20.86
CA ILE A 159 -6.78 15.87 19.55
C ILE A 159 -6.91 14.36 19.74
N ILE A 160 -7.96 13.75 19.19
CA ILE A 160 -8.09 12.30 19.07
C ILE A 160 -7.81 11.90 17.63
N HIS A 161 -6.87 10.98 17.43
CA HIS A 161 -6.69 10.28 16.17
C HIS A 161 -7.20 8.85 16.36
N THR A 162 -8.24 8.46 15.63
CA THR A 162 -8.86 7.13 15.85
C THR A 162 -7.94 5.98 15.43
N GLY A 163 -6.94 6.26 14.57
CA GLY A 163 -6.36 5.21 13.73
C GLY A 163 -7.46 4.58 12.89
N ASP A 164 -7.18 3.46 12.30
CA ASP A 164 -8.19 2.63 11.66
C ASP A 164 -8.92 1.85 12.74
N PHE A 165 -10.26 1.85 12.69
CA PHE A 165 -11.02 1.25 13.77
C PHE A 165 -12.36 0.67 13.32
N LYS A 166 -12.86 -0.26 14.12
CA LYS A 166 -14.27 -0.67 14.19
C LYS A 166 -14.69 -0.85 15.63
N VAL A 167 -15.99 -0.93 15.88
CA VAL A 167 -16.52 -1.25 17.19
C VAL A 167 -16.87 -2.73 17.25
N ASP A 168 -15.94 -3.54 17.72
CA ASP A 168 -16.13 -5.00 17.86
C ASP A 168 -16.33 -5.34 19.35
N TYR A 169 -17.52 -5.80 19.70
CA TYR A 169 -17.87 -6.19 21.06
C TYR A 169 -17.41 -7.62 21.42
N THR A 170 -17.08 -8.42 20.43
CA THR A 170 -16.65 -9.83 20.57
C THR A 170 -15.43 -10.14 19.72
N PRO A 171 -14.32 -9.39 19.92
CA PRO A 171 -13.09 -9.61 19.15
C PRO A 171 -12.57 -11.04 19.34
N VAL A 172 -11.86 -11.54 18.36
CA VAL A 172 -11.25 -12.90 18.41
C VAL A 172 -10.10 -12.94 19.42
N TYR A 173 -9.32 -11.87 19.48
CA TYR A 173 -8.21 -11.70 20.41
C TYR A 173 -8.34 -10.39 21.18
N GLY A 174 -7.90 -10.41 22.46
CA GLY A 174 -7.87 -9.24 23.31
C GLY A 174 -9.26 -8.83 23.82
N GLU A 175 -9.44 -7.54 24.00
CA GLU A 175 -10.66 -6.94 24.56
C GLU A 175 -11.28 -5.94 23.56
N PRO A 176 -12.57 -5.61 23.70
CA PRO A 176 -13.23 -4.60 22.88
C PRO A 176 -12.55 -3.23 22.94
N ILE A 177 -12.85 -2.38 21.95
CA ILE A 177 -12.45 -0.97 21.94
C ILE A 177 -12.79 -0.28 23.27
N ASP A 178 -11.89 0.55 23.79
CA ASP A 178 -12.06 1.24 25.06
C ASP A 178 -12.95 2.50 24.91
N LEU A 179 -14.24 2.26 24.68
CA LEU A 179 -15.26 3.32 24.57
C LEU A 179 -15.38 4.13 25.85
N GLN A 180 -15.15 3.50 27.03
CA GLN A 180 -15.19 4.19 28.31
C GLN A 180 -14.12 5.28 28.36
N ARG A 181 -12.87 4.93 27.98
CA ARG A 181 -11.77 5.89 28.01
C ARG A 181 -11.98 7.04 27.03
N LEU A 182 -12.50 6.75 25.82
CA LEU A 182 -12.86 7.79 24.85
C LEU A 182 -13.92 8.74 25.42
N GLY A 183 -14.97 8.20 26.09
CA GLY A 183 -15.99 9.02 26.75
C GLY A 183 -15.46 9.84 27.93
N GLU A 184 -14.50 9.30 28.71
CA GLU A 184 -13.84 10.06 29.80
C GLU A 184 -13.03 11.24 29.28
N ILE A 185 -12.34 11.07 28.13
CA ILE A 185 -11.61 12.16 27.48
C ILE A 185 -12.60 13.17 26.91
N GLY A 186 -13.68 12.70 26.26
CA GLY A 186 -14.75 13.55 25.74
C GLY A 186 -15.35 14.48 26.79
N LYS A 187 -15.56 13.99 28.03
CA LYS A 187 -16.05 14.83 29.16
C LYS A 187 -15.09 15.96 29.56
N LYS A 188 -13.80 15.84 29.26
CA LYS A 188 -12.81 16.87 29.55
C LYS A 188 -12.69 17.93 28.47
N GLY A 189 -13.33 17.71 27.34
CA GLY A 189 -13.27 18.54 26.14
C GLY A 189 -12.23 18.04 25.15
N VAL A 190 -12.64 17.92 23.89
CA VAL A 190 -11.80 17.52 22.76
C VAL A 190 -11.86 18.60 21.69
N LEU A 191 -10.71 19.12 21.33
CA LEU A 191 -10.58 20.17 20.32
C LEU A 191 -10.91 19.63 18.92
N ALA A 192 -10.31 18.50 18.54
CA ALA A 192 -10.56 17.91 17.23
C ALA A 192 -10.51 16.38 17.27
N VAL A 193 -11.22 15.74 16.35
CA VAL A 193 -11.08 14.32 16.04
C VAL A 193 -10.63 14.15 14.60
N MET A 194 -9.55 13.40 14.41
CA MET A 194 -9.11 12.85 13.12
C MET A 194 -9.66 11.43 13.05
N CYS A 195 -10.65 11.20 12.19
CA CYS A 195 -11.42 9.95 12.21
C CYS A 195 -11.33 9.22 10.87
N ASP A 196 -11.08 7.91 10.93
CA ASP A 196 -11.13 6.99 9.78
C ASP A 196 -12.45 7.13 9.01
N SER A 197 -12.35 7.30 7.70
CA SER A 197 -13.50 7.51 6.81
C SER A 197 -13.70 6.40 5.77
N THR A 198 -12.89 5.36 5.78
CA THR A 198 -12.85 4.31 4.75
C THR A 198 -14.22 3.69 4.47
N ASN A 199 -15.02 3.43 5.51
CA ASN A 199 -16.37 2.88 5.37
C ASN A 199 -17.52 3.90 5.61
N ALA A 200 -17.27 5.19 5.56
CA ALA A 200 -18.26 6.23 5.80
C ALA A 200 -19.45 6.19 4.81
N LEU A 201 -19.29 5.56 3.65
CA LEU A 201 -20.37 5.31 2.68
C LEU A 201 -21.30 4.16 3.09
N ARG A 202 -20.90 3.30 4.05
CA ARG A 202 -21.63 2.10 4.43
C ARG A 202 -22.54 2.38 5.63
N PRO A 203 -23.86 2.14 5.51
CA PRO A 203 -24.78 2.28 6.63
C PRO A 203 -24.59 1.16 7.66
N GLY A 204 -25.05 1.37 8.88
CA GLY A 204 -25.08 0.39 9.95
C GLY A 204 -23.74 0.22 10.65
N PHE A 205 -23.47 -0.99 11.12
CA PHE A 205 -22.29 -1.39 11.87
C PHE A 205 -21.47 -2.42 11.11
N THR A 206 -20.17 -2.42 11.33
CA THR A 206 -19.28 -3.48 10.87
C THR A 206 -19.47 -4.73 11.73
N MET A 207 -19.53 -5.90 11.10
CA MET A 207 -19.68 -7.17 11.82
C MET A 207 -18.42 -7.49 12.65
N SER A 208 -18.60 -8.28 13.73
CA SER A 208 -17.48 -8.80 14.49
C SER A 208 -16.65 -9.80 13.68
N GLU A 209 -15.33 -9.75 13.84
CA GLU A 209 -14.40 -10.70 13.23
C GLU A 209 -14.71 -12.15 13.67
N SER A 210 -15.22 -12.37 14.88
CA SER A 210 -15.62 -13.70 15.38
C SER A 210 -16.66 -14.41 14.53
N THR A 211 -17.48 -13.65 13.75
CA THR A 211 -18.51 -14.23 12.87
C THR A 211 -17.92 -15.07 11.74
N VAL A 212 -16.70 -14.77 11.32
CA VAL A 212 -15.98 -15.51 10.25
C VAL A 212 -15.63 -16.92 10.70
N GLY A 213 -15.43 -17.16 12.01
CA GLY A 213 -15.13 -18.48 12.55
C GLY A 213 -16.22 -19.52 12.27
N ALA A 214 -17.50 -19.13 12.39
CA ALA A 214 -18.60 -20.01 12.04
C ALA A 214 -18.65 -20.35 10.54
N THR A 215 -18.28 -19.38 9.69
CA THR A 215 -18.17 -19.59 8.24
C THR A 215 -17.03 -20.57 7.92
N PHE A 216 -15.89 -20.48 8.59
CA PHE A 216 -14.80 -21.47 8.42
C PHE A 216 -15.24 -22.85 8.86
N ASP A 217 -15.90 -23.00 10.00
CA ASP A 217 -16.40 -24.30 10.45
C ASP A 217 -17.32 -24.96 9.41
N LYS A 218 -18.19 -24.16 8.78
CA LYS A 218 -19.04 -24.65 7.68
C LYS A 218 -18.19 -25.04 6.46
N ILE A 219 -17.23 -24.20 6.05
CA ILE A 219 -16.34 -24.50 4.90
C ILE A 219 -15.58 -25.81 5.14
N PHE A 220 -15.03 -26.01 6.34
CA PHE A 220 -14.31 -27.23 6.68
C PHE A 220 -15.21 -28.47 6.65
N THR A 221 -16.44 -28.36 7.13
CA THR A 221 -17.43 -29.45 7.12
C THR A 221 -17.87 -29.80 5.69
N ASP A 222 -18.19 -28.80 4.88
CA ASP A 222 -18.71 -28.98 3.51
C ASP A 222 -17.62 -29.47 2.53
N ASN A 223 -16.35 -29.28 2.87
CA ASN A 223 -15.20 -29.66 2.03
C ASN A 223 -14.23 -30.62 2.76
N LYS A 224 -14.79 -31.54 3.53
CA LYS A 224 -14.01 -32.50 4.35
C LYS A 224 -13.06 -33.40 3.57
N ASN A 225 -13.32 -33.64 2.29
CA ASN A 225 -12.52 -34.50 1.41
C ASN A 225 -11.56 -33.71 0.50
N SER A 226 -11.49 -32.39 0.63
CA SER A 226 -10.67 -31.51 -0.22
C SER A 226 -9.49 -30.94 0.57
N ARG A 227 -8.38 -30.69 -0.11
CA ARG A 227 -7.35 -29.79 0.41
C ARG A 227 -7.93 -28.37 0.42
N LEU A 228 -7.80 -27.70 1.56
CA LEU A 228 -8.23 -26.31 1.71
C LEU A 228 -7.05 -25.37 1.46
N ILE A 229 -7.24 -24.36 0.62
CA ILE A 229 -6.27 -23.30 0.36
C ILE A 229 -6.99 -21.98 0.68
N ILE A 230 -6.56 -21.30 1.74
CA ILE A 230 -7.23 -20.09 2.24
C ILE A 230 -6.31 -18.90 2.04
N ALA A 231 -6.72 -18.00 1.14
CA ALA A 231 -6.03 -16.75 0.88
C ALA A 231 -6.62 -15.63 1.73
N THR A 232 -5.76 -14.94 2.48
CA THR A 232 -6.15 -13.82 3.34
C THR A 232 -5.05 -12.77 3.40
N PHE A 233 -5.35 -11.61 3.99
CA PHE A 233 -4.32 -10.64 4.33
C PHE A 233 -3.38 -11.20 5.40
N ALA A 234 -2.09 -11.09 5.18
CA ALA A 234 -1.08 -11.57 6.11
C ALA A 234 -1.19 -10.88 7.49
N SER A 235 -1.55 -9.61 7.51
CA SER A 235 -1.71 -8.80 8.71
C SER A 235 -2.92 -9.17 9.57
N ASN A 236 -3.91 -9.88 9.02
CA ASN A 236 -5.10 -10.27 9.80
C ASN A 236 -4.80 -11.52 10.66
N VAL A 237 -4.08 -11.29 11.75
CA VAL A 237 -3.65 -12.32 12.70
C VAL A 237 -4.84 -13.05 13.33
N ASP A 238 -5.93 -12.34 13.61
CA ASP A 238 -7.16 -12.91 14.17
C ASP A 238 -7.81 -13.92 13.22
N ARG A 239 -7.82 -13.60 11.92
CA ARG A 239 -8.31 -14.51 10.87
C ARG A 239 -7.44 -15.75 10.75
N VAL A 240 -6.12 -15.57 10.78
CA VAL A 240 -5.16 -16.69 10.78
C VAL A 240 -5.40 -17.59 12.00
N GLN A 241 -5.63 -17.01 13.18
CA GLN A 241 -5.94 -17.81 14.39
C GLN A 241 -7.24 -18.60 14.23
N GLN A 242 -8.29 -18.01 13.65
CA GLN A 242 -9.55 -18.70 13.41
C GLN A 242 -9.38 -19.88 12.43
N ILE A 243 -8.59 -19.70 11.37
CA ILE A 243 -8.27 -20.77 10.42
C ILE A 243 -7.51 -21.90 11.13
N ILE A 244 -6.50 -21.56 11.95
CA ILE A 244 -5.73 -22.55 12.73
C ILE A 244 -6.64 -23.29 13.70
N ASN A 245 -7.53 -22.60 14.42
CA ASN A 245 -8.48 -23.22 15.34
C ASN A 245 -9.41 -24.22 14.62
N SER A 246 -9.93 -23.84 13.44
CA SER A 246 -10.73 -24.75 12.62
C SER A 246 -9.88 -25.93 12.13
N ALA A 247 -8.64 -25.72 11.70
CA ALA A 247 -7.75 -26.80 11.29
C ALA A 247 -7.53 -27.82 12.42
N ILE A 248 -7.28 -27.34 13.64
CA ILE A 248 -7.13 -28.17 14.84
C ILE A 248 -8.41 -28.97 15.11
N LYS A 249 -9.56 -28.30 15.11
CA LYS A 249 -10.88 -28.90 15.35
C LYS A 249 -11.19 -30.05 14.38
N TYR A 250 -10.79 -29.90 13.13
CA TYR A 250 -11.02 -30.90 12.08
C TYR A 250 -9.81 -31.84 11.83
N GLY A 251 -8.79 -31.83 12.71
CA GLY A 251 -7.64 -32.71 12.65
C GLY A 251 -6.71 -32.52 11.46
N ARG A 252 -6.67 -31.27 10.90
CA ARG A 252 -5.85 -30.94 9.74
C ARG A 252 -4.52 -30.33 10.14
N LYS A 253 -3.51 -30.49 9.31
CA LYS A 253 -2.22 -29.80 9.37
C LYS A 253 -2.31 -28.48 8.64
N VAL A 254 -1.60 -27.48 9.14
CA VAL A 254 -1.53 -26.14 8.55
C VAL A 254 -0.17 -25.96 7.90
N CYS A 255 -0.18 -25.52 6.64
CA CYS A 255 1.00 -25.08 5.92
C CYS A 255 0.84 -23.61 5.57
N VAL A 256 1.93 -22.85 5.51
CA VAL A 256 1.91 -21.40 5.24
C VAL A 256 2.78 -21.08 4.04
N GLU A 257 2.24 -20.33 3.09
CA GLU A 257 2.96 -19.86 1.90
C GLU A 257 2.77 -18.37 1.65
N GLY A 258 3.85 -17.74 1.20
CA GLY A 258 3.97 -16.31 1.01
C GLY A 258 4.87 -15.68 2.06
N ARG A 259 5.89 -14.94 1.59
CA ARG A 259 6.94 -14.38 2.46
C ARG A 259 6.37 -13.52 3.59
N SER A 260 5.47 -12.59 3.27
CA SER A 260 4.84 -11.72 4.27
C SER A 260 3.99 -12.50 5.27
N MET A 261 3.25 -13.54 4.82
CA MET A 261 2.46 -14.39 5.71
C MET A 261 3.34 -15.15 6.71
N VAL A 262 4.43 -15.76 6.24
CA VAL A 262 5.39 -16.46 7.11
C VAL A 262 5.99 -15.52 8.15
N ASN A 263 6.48 -14.34 7.71
CA ASN A 263 7.08 -13.35 8.60
C ASN A 263 6.10 -12.86 9.68
N ILE A 264 4.87 -12.54 9.31
CA ILE A 264 3.87 -12.02 10.27
C ILE A 264 3.45 -13.11 11.24
N ILE A 265 3.23 -14.36 10.78
CA ILE A 265 2.89 -15.49 11.66
C ILE A 265 4.03 -15.74 12.66
N GLU A 266 5.29 -15.71 12.21
CA GLU A 266 6.45 -15.87 13.08
C GLU A 266 6.50 -14.78 14.15
N VAL A 267 6.37 -13.50 13.75
CA VAL A 267 6.36 -12.37 14.69
C VAL A 267 5.20 -12.49 15.68
N ALA A 268 3.99 -12.78 15.20
CA ALA A 268 2.80 -12.86 16.03
C ALA A 268 2.85 -14.04 17.01
N ALA A 269 3.37 -15.20 16.58
CA ALA A 269 3.56 -16.38 17.44
C ALA A 269 4.62 -16.11 18.52
N ASN A 270 5.78 -15.53 18.15
CA ASN A 270 6.85 -15.18 19.11
C ASN A 270 6.42 -14.12 20.15
N LEU A 271 5.41 -13.33 19.83
CA LEU A 271 4.86 -12.31 20.73
C LEU A 271 3.58 -12.74 21.46
N ASP A 272 3.16 -14.02 21.34
CA ASP A 272 1.95 -14.62 21.93
C ASP A 272 0.60 -14.10 21.38
N TYR A 273 0.58 -13.50 20.19
CA TYR A 273 -0.65 -13.11 19.49
C TYR A 273 -1.26 -14.25 18.66
N LEU A 274 -0.46 -15.25 18.31
CA LEU A 274 -0.93 -16.50 17.70
C LEU A 274 -0.58 -17.68 18.59
N LYS A 275 -1.56 -18.57 18.79
CA LYS A 275 -1.38 -19.83 19.53
C LYS A 275 -1.42 -21.00 18.56
N ILE A 276 -0.27 -21.58 18.32
CA ILE A 276 -0.10 -22.71 17.40
C ILE A 276 0.43 -23.90 18.21
N PRO A 277 -0.39 -24.91 18.51
CA PRO A 277 0.09 -26.11 19.20
C PRO A 277 1.15 -26.86 18.39
N ASP A 278 2.06 -27.54 19.09
CA ASP A 278 3.11 -28.30 18.46
C ASP A 278 2.54 -29.34 17.48
N GLY A 279 3.20 -29.47 16.33
CA GLY A 279 2.84 -30.43 15.30
C GLY A 279 1.59 -30.09 14.48
N VAL A 280 0.97 -28.90 14.67
CA VAL A 280 -0.10 -28.38 13.79
C VAL A 280 0.49 -27.76 12.54
N LEU A 281 1.52 -26.91 12.69
CA LEU A 281 2.21 -26.29 11.58
C LEU A 281 3.22 -27.27 10.97
N ILE A 282 3.23 -27.37 9.65
CA ILE A 282 4.16 -28.20 8.88
C ILE A 282 4.80 -27.37 7.75
N GLU A 283 5.99 -27.77 7.34
CA GLU A 283 6.65 -27.20 6.18
C GLU A 283 5.97 -27.62 4.87
N THR A 284 6.08 -26.80 3.84
CA THR A 284 5.45 -27.08 2.53
C THR A 284 5.93 -28.41 1.93
N GLU A 285 7.18 -28.75 2.14
CA GLU A 285 7.80 -30.00 1.67
C GLU A 285 7.25 -31.23 2.39
N GLU A 286 6.70 -31.08 3.59
CA GLU A 286 6.10 -32.17 4.36
C GLU A 286 4.66 -32.50 3.93
N MET A 287 4.01 -31.60 3.15
CA MET A 287 2.65 -31.81 2.65
C MET A 287 2.48 -33.16 1.92
N LYS A 288 3.53 -33.64 1.25
CA LYS A 288 3.55 -34.95 0.56
C LYS A 288 3.32 -36.16 1.48
N ASN A 289 3.48 -35.99 2.78
CA ASN A 289 3.28 -37.02 3.78
C ASN A 289 1.83 -37.14 4.28
N TYR A 290 0.95 -36.24 3.80
CA TYR A 290 -0.43 -36.12 4.22
C TYR A 290 -1.36 -36.23 3.01
N THR A 291 -2.58 -36.72 3.24
CA THR A 291 -3.61 -36.73 2.20
C THR A 291 -4.23 -35.32 2.04
N PRO A 292 -4.83 -35.00 0.87
CA PRO A 292 -5.38 -33.65 0.62
C PRO A 292 -6.34 -33.16 1.71
N GLU A 293 -7.21 -34.05 2.22
CA GLU A 293 -8.18 -33.73 3.27
C GLU A 293 -7.54 -33.45 4.64
N GLN A 294 -6.27 -33.76 4.82
CA GLN A 294 -5.54 -33.48 6.05
C GLN A 294 -4.80 -32.11 6.01
N ILE A 295 -4.88 -31.38 4.90
CA ILE A 295 -4.09 -30.18 4.68
C ILE A 295 -4.98 -28.94 4.62
N VAL A 296 -4.51 -27.87 5.28
CA VAL A 296 -4.94 -26.49 5.10
C VAL A 296 -3.72 -25.65 4.74
N LEU A 297 -3.74 -25.00 3.58
CA LEU A 297 -2.72 -24.06 3.17
C LEU A 297 -3.22 -22.63 3.39
N ILE A 298 -2.54 -21.85 4.22
CA ILE A 298 -2.78 -20.42 4.40
C ILE A 298 -1.82 -19.66 3.49
N THR A 299 -2.32 -18.72 2.68
CA THR A 299 -1.49 -18.07 1.67
C THR A 299 -1.86 -16.60 1.46
N THR A 300 -0.93 -15.85 0.86
CA THR A 300 -1.16 -14.50 0.32
C THR A 300 -1.70 -14.56 -1.10
N GLY A 301 -2.12 -13.40 -1.63
CA GLY A 301 -2.60 -13.27 -3.01
C GLY A 301 -4.12 -13.19 -3.13
N SER A 302 -4.79 -12.85 -2.04
CA SER A 302 -6.24 -12.64 -2.01
C SER A 302 -6.68 -11.38 -2.80
N GLN A 303 -5.73 -10.51 -3.19
CA GLN A 303 -5.95 -9.31 -4.00
C GLN A 303 -5.55 -9.50 -5.48
N GLY A 304 -5.13 -10.69 -5.86
CA GLY A 304 -4.76 -11.00 -7.25
C GLY A 304 -3.41 -10.44 -7.70
N GLU A 305 -2.58 -9.98 -6.76
CA GLU A 305 -1.22 -9.50 -7.04
C GLU A 305 -0.40 -10.57 -7.75
N SER A 306 0.20 -10.26 -8.87
CA SER A 306 0.85 -11.24 -9.77
C SER A 306 2.00 -12.00 -9.11
N MET A 307 2.70 -11.35 -8.18
CA MET A 307 3.84 -11.94 -7.46
C MET A 307 3.44 -12.70 -6.19
N ALA A 308 2.19 -12.58 -5.75
CA ALA A 308 1.70 -13.26 -4.56
C ALA A 308 1.61 -14.78 -4.74
N ALA A 309 1.63 -15.52 -3.63
CA ALA A 309 1.73 -16.98 -3.68
C ALA A 309 0.53 -17.63 -4.40
N LEU A 310 -0.73 -17.22 -4.10
CA LEU A 310 -1.91 -17.80 -4.75
C LEU A 310 -1.94 -17.51 -6.25
N SER A 311 -1.63 -16.29 -6.69
CA SER A 311 -1.59 -15.92 -8.11
C SER A 311 -0.56 -16.76 -8.87
N ARG A 312 0.61 -16.99 -8.27
CA ARG A 312 1.63 -17.86 -8.85
C ARG A 312 1.21 -19.33 -8.90
N MET A 313 0.45 -19.81 -7.90
CA MET A 313 -0.15 -21.16 -7.91
C MET A 313 -1.19 -21.27 -9.03
N ALA A 314 -2.06 -20.28 -9.17
CA ALA A 314 -3.07 -20.22 -10.23
C ALA A 314 -2.44 -20.23 -11.63
N ALA A 315 -1.36 -19.47 -11.83
CA ALA A 315 -0.60 -19.41 -13.07
C ALA A 315 0.37 -20.58 -13.30
N SER A 316 0.46 -21.58 -12.39
CA SER A 316 1.44 -22.67 -12.41
C SER A 316 2.91 -22.21 -12.32
N LEU A 317 3.16 -21.07 -11.73
CA LEU A 317 4.49 -20.48 -11.54
C LEU A 317 5.04 -20.67 -10.11
N HIS A 318 4.26 -21.26 -9.21
CA HIS A 318 4.69 -21.51 -7.85
C HIS A 318 5.57 -22.77 -7.78
N ARG A 319 6.74 -22.65 -7.16
CA ARG A 319 7.77 -23.72 -7.20
C ARG A 319 7.45 -24.96 -6.36
N LYS A 320 6.70 -24.77 -5.26
CA LYS A 320 6.46 -25.82 -4.25
C LYS A 320 5.04 -26.36 -4.28
N VAL A 321 4.07 -25.56 -4.65
CA VAL A 321 2.64 -25.90 -4.59
C VAL A 321 2.00 -25.73 -5.96
N SER A 322 1.28 -26.76 -6.41
CA SER A 322 0.41 -26.73 -7.59
C SER A 322 -1.05 -26.97 -7.20
N ILE A 323 -1.95 -26.27 -7.89
CA ILE A 323 -3.39 -26.47 -7.74
C ILE A 323 -3.77 -27.80 -8.39
N GLN A 324 -4.57 -28.58 -7.66
CA GLN A 324 -5.05 -29.90 -8.10
C GLN A 324 -6.57 -29.85 -8.32
N PRO A 325 -7.10 -30.66 -9.25
CA PRO A 325 -8.54 -30.89 -9.34
C PRO A 325 -9.10 -31.38 -8.00
N GLY A 326 -10.19 -30.74 -7.54
CA GLY A 326 -10.81 -31.05 -6.25
C GLY A 326 -10.27 -30.24 -5.05
N ASP A 327 -9.25 -29.39 -5.23
CA ASP A 327 -8.88 -28.41 -4.22
C ASP A 327 -10.03 -27.42 -3.96
N CYS A 328 -10.18 -26.99 -2.72
CA CYS A 328 -11.10 -25.91 -2.37
C CYS A 328 -10.31 -24.66 -1.98
N VAL A 329 -10.40 -23.62 -2.82
CA VAL A 329 -9.73 -22.35 -2.61
C VAL A 329 -10.70 -21.33 -2.06
N VAL A 330 -10.36 -20.72 -0.93
CA VAL A 330 -11.19 -19.75 -0.21
C VAL A 330 -10.50 -18.38 -0.24
N PHE A 331 -11.19 -17.37 -0.77
CA PHE A 331 -10.76 -15.98 -0.67
C PHE A 331 -11.36 -15.37 0.58
N SER A 332 -10.56 -15.17 1.61
CA SER A 332 -10.98 -14.56 2.87
C SER A 332 -10.60 -13.08 2.94
N SER A 333 -10.92 -12.37 1.88
CA SER A 333 -10.81 -10.91 1.75
C SER A 333 -11.78 -10.40 0.68
N THR A 334 -12.14 -9.13 0.76
CA THR A 334 -12.82 -8.41 -0.33
C THR A 334 -11.76 -7.71 -1.18
N PRO A 335 -11.90 -7.65 -2.51
CA PRO A 335 -11.00 -6.87 -3.34
C PRO A 335 -10.94 -5.41 -2.91
N ILE A 336 -9.74 -4.89 -2.79
CA ILE A 336 -9.53 -3.44 -2.67
C ILE A 336 -9.98 -2.81 -4.01
N PRO A 337 -10.63 -1.64 -3.99
CA PRO A 337 -11.02 -0.95 -5.22
C PRO A 337 -9.84 -0.85 -6.21
N GLY A 338 -10.08 -1.30 -7.46
CA GLY A 338 -9.06 -1.39 -8.51
C GLY A 338 -8.51 -2.82 -8.73
N ASN A 339 -8.60 -3.73 -7.75
CA ASN A 339 -8.07 -5.10 -7.87
C ASN A 339 -9.08 -6.12 -8.41
N GLU A 340 -10.31 -5.72 -8.72
CA GLU A 340 -11.41 -6.63 -9.10
C GLU A 340 -11.06 -7.49 -10.32
N LYS A 341 -10.42 -6.89 -11.32
CA LYS A 341 -10.00 -7.61 -12.54
C LYS A 341 -8.93 -8.66 -12.26
N SER A 342 -7.94 -8.31 -11.46
CA SER A 342 -6.84 -9.20 -11.08
C SER A 342 -7.35 -10.38 -10.25
N VAL A 343 -8.24 -10.13 -9.29
CA VAL A 343 -8.88 -11.19 -8.48
C VAL A 343 -9.75 -12.09 -9.36
N ALA A 344 -10.59 -11.53 -10.24
CA ALA A 344 -11.42 -12.30 -11.17
C ALA A 344 -10.58 -13.19 -12.09
N LYS A 345 -9.42 -12.72 -12.56
CA LYS A 345 -8.48 -13.51 -13.35
C LYS A 345 -7.98 -14.73 -12.57
N VAL A 346 -7.52 -14.54 -11.33
CA VAL A 346 -7.04 -15.63 -10.48
C VAL A 346 -8.15 -16.65 -10.22
N ILE A 347 -9.38 -16.20 -9.92
CA ILE A 347 -10.55 -17.08 -9.73
C ILE A 347 -10.79 -17.95 -10.98
N ASN A 348 -10.76 -17.37 -12.17
CA ASN A 348 -10.93 -18.10 -13.42
C ASN A 348 -9.80 -19.12 -13.66
N GLU A 349 -8.55 -18.75 -13.43
CA GLU A 349 -7.39 -19.66 -13.56
C GLU A 349 -7.49 -20.84 -12.61
N LEU A 350 -7.94 -20.62 -11.36
CA LEU A 350 -8.19 -21.69 -10.39
C LEU A 350 -9.33 -22.62 -10.84
N GLY A 351 -10.43 -22.06 -11.34
CA GLY A 351 -11.56 -22.82 -11.87
C GLY A 351 -11.17 -23.69 -13.07
N MET A 352 -10.35 -23.17 -14.00
CA MET A 352 -9.84 -23.93 -15.15
C MET A 352 -8.96 -25.13 -14.72
N LYS A 353 -8.37 -25.10 -13.52
CA LYS A 353 -7.61 -26.21 -12.93
C LYS A 353 -8.48 -27.22 -12.17
N GLY A 354 -9.80 -27.03 -12.16
CA GLY A 354 -10.75 -27.92 -11.46
C GLY A 354 -10.83 -27.67 -9.95
N ALA A 355 -10.37 -26.52 -9.48
CA ALA A 355 -10.55 -26.13 -8.08
C ALA A 355 -11.95 -25.56 -7.86
N LYS A 356 -12.55 -25.86 -6.70
CA LYS A 356 -13.74 -25.19 -6.20
C LYS A 356 -13.32 -23.87 -5.56
N VAL A 357 -13.88 -22.74 -5.99
CA VAL A 357 -13.57 -21.43 -5.43
C VAL A 357 -14.72 -20.90 -4.57
N ILE A 358 -14.43 -20.48 -3.35
CA ILE A 358 -15.34 -19.83 -2.40
C ILE A 358 -14.88 -18.37 -2.24
N PHE A 359 -15.76 -17.44 -2.60
CA PHE A 359 -15.45 -16.00 -2.61
C PHE A 359 -16.41 -15.14 -1.77
N GLN A 360 -17.39 -15.73 -1.08
CA GLN A 360 -18.43 -15.02 -0.34
C GLN A 360 -18.40 -15.38 1.16
N ASP A 361 -18.85 -14.43 2.00
CA ASP A 361 -19.08 -14.60 3.45
C ASP A 361 -17.85 -14.94 4.31
N THR A 362 -16.66 -14.72 3.80
CA THR A 362 -15.38 -15.05 4.47
C THR A 362 -14.58 -13.82 4.87
N HIS A 363 -15.16 -12.62 4.75
CA HIS A 363 -14.49 -11.36 5.05
C HIS A 363 -15.38 -10.42 5.87
N VAL A 364 -14.75 -9.78 6.84
CA VAL A 364 -15.31 -8.67 7.61
C VAL A 364 -14.33 -7.51 7.53
N SER A 365 -14.85 -6.30 7.28
CA SER A 365 -14.04 -5.09 7.23
C SER A 365 -13.39 -4.78 8.59
N GLY A 366 -12.25 -4.11 8.57
CA GLY A 366 -11.60 -3.55 9.76
C GLY A 366 -12.05 -2.12 10.10
N HIS A 367 -12.84 -1.47 9.22
CA HIS A 367 -13.18 -0.06 9.33
C HIS A 367 -14.64 0.16 9.75
N ALA A 368 -14.84 1.25 10.50
CA ALA A 368 -16.14 1.67 11.06
C ALA A 368 -17.12 2.11 9.97
N CYS A 369 -18.35 1.60 10.04
CA CYS A 369 -19.48 2.09 9.27
C CYS A 369 -20.12 3.32 9.94
N GLN A 370 -21.19 3.88 9.33
CA GLN A 370 -21.79 5.15 9.75
C GLN A 370 -22.23 5.19 11.22
N GLU A 371 -22.84 4.12 11.73
CA GLU A 371 -23.33 4.10 13.11
C GLU A 371 -22.19 4.01 14.15
N GLU A 372 -21.07 3.39 13.78
CA GLU A 372 -19.86 3.34 14.62
C GLU A 372 -19.19 4.72 14.65
N ILE A 373 -19.10 5.42 13.51
CA ILE A 373 -18.64 6.81 13.44
C ILE A 373 -19.50 7.69 14.34
N LYS A 374 -20.84 7.62 14.22
CA LYS A 374 -21.77 8.38 15.08
C LYS A 374 -21.59 8.08 16.56
N LEU A 375 -21.33 6.81 16.92
CA LEU A 375 -21.08 6.41 18.30
C LEU A 375 -19.83 7.10 18.85
N ILE A 376 -18.72 7.08 18.10
CA ILE A 376 -17.46 7.73 18.51
C ILE A 376 -17.65 9.24 18.68
N TYR A 377 -18.30 9.91 17.73
CA TYR A 377 -18.60 11.34 17.84
C TYR A 377 -19.50 11.68 19.01
N SER A 378 -20.48 10.84 19.33
CA SER A 378 -21.38 11.01 20.48
C SER A 378 -20.65 10.87 21.82
N LEU A 379 -19.62 10.04 21.89
CA LEU A 379 -18.78 9.85 23.09
C LEU A 379 -17.74 10.97 23.26
N ILE A 380 -17.03 11.29 22.19
CA ILE A 380 -15.91 12.25 22.21
C ILE A 380 -16.41 13.69 22.21
N LYS A 381 -17.47 14.00 21.45
CA LYS A 381 -18.04 15.35 21.27
C LYS A 381 -16.97 16.39 20.92
N PRO A 382 -16.17 16.16 19.87
CA PRO A 382 -15.12 17.10 19.49
C PRO A 382 -15.71 18.43 19.04
N LYS A 383 -14.94 19.51 19.17
CA LYS A 383 -15.33 20.79 18.59
C LYS A 383 -15.23 20.78 17.06
N TYR A 384 -14.14 20.20 16.54
CA TYR A 384 -13.87 20.09 15.11
C TYR A 384 -13.69 18.64 14.67
N SER A 385 -14.05 18.38 13.43
CA SER A 385 -13.92 17.07 12.78
C SER A 385 -13.00 17.18 11.57
N ILE A 386 -12.07 16.23 11.46
CA ILE A 386 -11.15 16.11 10.33
C ILE A 386 -11.25 14.66 9.84
N PRO A 387 -12.04 14.37 8.80
CA PRO A 387 -12.06 13.07 8.15
C PRO A 387 -10.67 12.73 7.59
N VAL A 388 -10.17 11.53 7.89
CA VAL A 388 -8.88 11.02 7.40
C VAL A 388 -9.04 9.62 6.82
N HIS A 389 -7.98 9.10 6.19
CA HIS A 389 -7.91 7.73 5.66
C HIS A 389 -9.04 7.43 4.67
N GLY A 390 -8.98 8.01 3.47
CA GLY A 390 -9.98 7.76 2.42
C GLY A 390 -9.81 8.65 1.20
N GLU A 391 -10.41 8.19 0.11
CA GLU A 391 -10.60 9.01 -1.08
C GLU A 391 -11.56 10.19 -0.77
N TYR A 392 -11.54 11.22 -1.59
CA TYR A 392 -12.39 12.40 -1.42
C TYR A 392 -13.88 12.08 -1.15
N ARG A 393 -14.43 11.07 -1.84
CA ARG A 393 -15.81 10.62 -1.63
C ARG A 393 -16.07 10.07 -0.21
N HIS A 394 -15.08 9.42 0.39
CA HIS A 394 -15.17 8.89 1.76
C HIS A 394 -15.13 10.02 2.78
N LEU A 395 -14.22 10.98 2.58
CA LEU A 395 -14.11 12.17 3.43
C LEU A 395 -15.43 12.97 3.41
N CYS A 396 -16.03 13.19 2.24
CA CYS A 396 -17.31 13.86 2.09
C CYS A 396 -18.46 13.08 2.75
N ALA A 397 -18.51 11.77 2.57
CA ALA A 397 -19.54 10.95 3.21
C ALA A 397 -19.45 11.02 4.74
N GLN A 398 -18.25 11.01 5.30
CA GLN A 398 -18.07 11.20 6.74
C GLN A 398 -18.51 12.59 7.19
N LYS A 399 -18.23 13.64 6.42
CA LYS A 399 -18.75 14.99 6.68
C LYS A 399 -20.27 14.97 6.80
N ASP A 400 -20.97 14.31 5.86
CA ASP A 400 -22.43 14.20 5.88
C ASP A 400 -22.93 13.44 7.13
N VAL A 401 -22.24 12.36 7.51
CA VAL A 401 -22.53 11.61 8.74
C VAL A 401 -22.39 12.50 9.97
N VAL A 402 -21.32 13.27 10.09
CA VAL A 402 -21.04 14.16 11.22
C VAL A 402 -22.04 15.32 11.27
N MET A 403 -22.37 15.93 10.13
CA MET A 403 -23.40 16.97 10.03
C MET A 403 -24.77 16.44 10.46
N SER A 404 -25.09 15.16 10.23
CA SER A 404 -26.34 14.54 10.69
C SER A 404 -26.47 14.49 12.22
N LEU A 405 -25.36 14.66 12.95
CA LEU A 405 -25.31 14.77 14.42
C LEU A 405 -25.47 16.21 14.93
N GLY A 406 -25.65 17.18 14.03
CA GLY A 406 -25.86 18.58 14.35
C GLY A 406 -24.59 19.45 14.34
N TYR A 407 -23.48 18.96 13.78
CA TYR A 407 -22.29 19.78 13.55
C TYR A 407 -22.52 20.74 12.39
N ASP A 408 -21.99 21.94 12.51
CA ASP A 408 -21.97 22.88 11.41
C ASP A 408 -20.97 22.44 10.33
N LYS A 409 -21.27 22.79 9.07
CA LYS A 409 -20.42 22.43 7.93
C LYS A 409 -18.99 22.96 8.06
N ASP A 410 -18.81 24.10 8.75
CA ASP A 410 -17.54 24.79 8.93
C ASP A 410 -16.71 24.16 10.07
N ASP A 411 -17.33 23.36 10.94
CA ASP A 411 -16.65 22.57 11.97
C ASP A 411 -16.11 21.23 11.42
N VAL A 412 -16.46 20.86 10.18
CA VAL A 412 -15.98 19.63 9.53
C VAL A 412 -15.07 20.00 8.36
N ILE A 413 -13.77 19.82 8.57
CA ILE A 413 -12.71 20.28 7.68
C ILE A 413 -12.32 19.13 6.73
N ILE A 414 -12.63 19.27 5.46
CA ILE A 414 -12.10 18.40 4.40
C ILE A 414 -10.78 18.99 3.93
N ALA A 415 -9.69 18.33 4.27
CA ALA A 415 -8.34 18.75 3.91
C ALA A 415 -7.74 17.85 2.84
N LYS A 416 -6.66 18.31 2.24
CA LYS A 416 -5.80 17.58 1.30
C LYS A 416 -4.43 17.34 1.91
N SER A 417 -3.70 16.38 1.37
CA SER A 417 -2.29 16.24 1.72
C SER A 417 -1.54 17.53 1.39
N GLY A 418 -0.77 18.03 2.36
CA GLY A 418 -0.06 19.29 2.30
C GLY A 418 -0.78 20.50 2.90
N ASP A 419 -2.08 20.43 3.16
CA ASP A 419 -2.77 21.54 3.83
C ASP A 419 -2.30 21.66 5.30
N VAL A 420 -2.09 22.90 5.74
CA VAL A 420 -1.77 23.22 7.15
C VAL A 420 -3.05 23.66 7.83
N ILE A 421 -3.61 22.79 8.67
CA ILE A 421 -4.83 23.07 9.43
C ILE A 421 -4.42 23.63 10.78
N GLU A 422 -4.73 24.89 11.05
CA GLU A 422 -4.49 25.57 12.32
C GLU A 422 -5.75 25.53 13.19
N LEU A 423 -5.57 25.09 14.45
CA LEU A 423 -6.67 24.81 15.38
C LEU A 423 -6.42 25.44 16.74
N ASN A 424 -7.41 26.08 17.30
CA ASN A 424 -7.48 26.48 18.70
C ASN A 424 -8.95 26.53 19.18
N ASP A 425 -9.18 27.00 20.41
CA ASP A 425 -10.53 27.12 20.98
C ASP A 425 -11.46 28.05 20.20
N GLU A 426 -10.96 28.89 19.31
CA GLU A 426 -11.76 29.90 18.61
C GLU A 426 -12.02 29.54 17.17
N LYS A 427 -11.07 28.89 16.49
CA LYS A 427 -11.13 28.59 15.06
C LYS A 427 -10.42 27.30 14.66
N ALA A 428 -10.83 26.79 13.51
CA ALA A 428 -10.14 25.74 12.77
C ALA A 428 -10.17 26.10 11.28
N GLU A 429 -9.01 26.35 10.68
CA GLU A 429 -8.93 26.79 9.29
C GLU A 429 -7.66 26.28 8.60
N ILE A 430 -7.71 26.12 7.28
CA ILE A 430 -6.53 25.84 6.46
C ILE A 430 -5.83 27.18 6.21
N VAL A 431 -4.63 27.34 6.75
CA VAL A 431 -3.89 28.63 6.74
C VAL A 431 -2.74 28.67 5.75
N ASP A 432 -2.20 27.50 5.38
CA ASP A 432 -1.02 27.39 4.53
C ASP A 432 -0.97 26.05 3.82
N LYS A 433 0.07 25.82 3.00
CA LYS A 433 0.37 24.56 2.34
C LYS A 433 1.85 24.25 2.40
N VAL A 434 2.17 22.99 2.63
CA VAL A 434 3.54 22.47 2.54
C VAL A 434 3.69 21.58 1.33
N HIS A 435 4.94 21.41 0.89
CA HIS A 435 5.24 20.48 -0.19
C HIS A 435 4.95 19.03 0.25
N THR A 436 4.20 18.31 -0.57
CA THR A 436 3.90 16.89 -0.43
C THR A 436 3.94 16.23 -1.79
N GLY A 437 4.12 14.92 -1.81
CA GLY A 437 4.15 14.16 -3.06
C GLY A 437 4.36 12.68 -2.83
N ALA A 438 4.40 11.97 -3.93
CA ALA A 438 4.68 10.54 -3.99
C ALA A 438 6.12 10.33 -4.47
N ILE A 439 6.92 9.64 -3.68
CA ILE A 439 8.27 9.21 -4.06
C ILE A 439 8.19 7.74 -4.46
N LEU A 440 8.60 7.45 -5.69
CA LEU A 440 8.55 6.09 -6.25
C LEU A 440 9.79 5.30 -5.83
N VAL A 441 9.58 4.04 -5.49
CA VAL A 441 10.65 3.10 -5.14
C VAL A 441 10.66 1.96 -6.15
N ASP A 442 11.81 1.74 -6.77
CA ASP A 442 12.07 0.70 -7.75
C ASP A 442 13.35 -0.06 -7.36
N GLY A 443 13.22 -1.26 -6.83
CA GLY A 443 14.32 -2.03 -6.29
C GLY A 443 15.06 -1.29 -5.18
N LEU A 444 16.30 -0.92 -5.41
CA LEU A 444 17.13 -0.16 -4.47
C LEU A 444 17.06 1.36 -4.71
N GLY A 445 16.47 1.79 -5.83
CA GLY A 445 16.29 3.20 -6.19
C GLY A 445 15.13 3.84 -5.43
N VAL A 446 15.35 5.02 -4.89
CA VAL A 446 14.32 5.80 -4.16
C VAL A 446 14.28 7.20 -4.76
N GLY A 447 13.19 7.53 -5.46
CA GLY A 447 12.98 8.85 -6.05
C GLY A 447 13.78 9.13 -7.33
N ASP A 448 14.47 8.15 -7.88
CA ASP A 448 15.22 8.25 -9.14
C ASP A 448 14.36 7.97 -10.38
N VAL A 449 13.16 7.42 -10.18
CA VAL A 449 12.16 7.22 -11.22
C VAL A 449 11.11 8.33 -11.14
N GLY A 450 11.02 9.13 -12.19
CA GLY A 450 10.00 10.19 -12.31
C GLY A 450 9.04 9.93 -13.48
N ASN A 451 8.13 10.88 -13.72
CA ASN A 451 7.10 10.79 -14.76
C ASN A 451 7.65 10.54 -16.17
N ILE A 452 8.88 11.00 -16.45
CA ILE A 452 9.52 10.77 -17.76
C ILE A 452 9.83 9.27 -17.92
N VAL A 453 10.43 8.65 -16.91
CA VAL A 453 10.79 7.23 -16.94
C VAL A 453 9.53 6.35 -16.99
N LEU A 454 8.49 6.68 -16.23
CA LEU A 454 7.22 5.96 -16.27
C LEU A 454 6.58 6.03 -17.67
N ARG A 455 6.53 7.22 -18.27
CA ARG A 455 6.01 7.39 -19.63
C ARG A 455 6.83 6.60 -20.67
N ASP A 456 8.16 6.55 -20.52
CA ASP A 456 9.02 5.78 -21.41
C ASP A 456 8.76 4.28 -21.24
N ARG A 457 8.61 3.79 -20.00
CA ARG A 457 8.24 2.38 -19.72
C ARG A 457 6.89 2.02 -20.31
N GLN A 458 5.89 2.89 -20.15
CA GLN A 458 4.56 2.70 -20.72
C GLN A 458 4.62 2.65 -22.25
N ASN A 459 5.33 3.58 -22.88
CA ASN A 459 5.49 3.60 -24.33
C ASN A 459 6.20 2.34 -24.85
N LEU A 460 7.25 1.89 -24.15
CA LEU A 460 7.92 0.62 -24.48
C LEU A 460 7.00 -0.59 -24.31
N ALA A 461 6.16 -0.61 -23.27
CA ALA A 461 5.22 -1.70 -23.02
C ALA A 461 4.10 -1.78 -24.08
N GLU A 462 3.57 -0.63 -24.50
CA GLU A 462 2.47 -0.55 -25.47
C GLU A 462 2.91 -0.73 -26.93
N ASN A 463 4.04 -0.14 -27.28
CA ASN A 463 4.45 0.02 -28.69
C ASN A 463 5.71 -0.76 -29.06
N GLY A 464 6.50 -1.19 -28.07
CA GLY A 464 7.78 -1.86 -28.31
C GLY A 464 8.89 -0.91 -28.74
N ILE A 465 10.03 -1.49 -29.15
CA ILE A 465 11.23 -0.75 -29.57
C ILE A 465 11.76 -1.23 -30.93
N ILE A 466 12.24 -0.28 -31.71
CA ILE A 466 13.05 -0.48 -32.92
C ILE A 466 14.41 0.16 -32.71
N ILE A 467 15.46 -0.62 -32.87
CA ILE A 467 16.85 -0.18 -32.83
C ILE A 467 17.38 -0.18 -34.24
N VAL A 468 17.87 0.97 -34.70
CA VAL A 468 18.50 1.13 -36.01
C VAL A 468 20.00 1.28 -35.81
N VAL A 469 20.79 0.31 -36.28
CA VAL A 469 22.25 0.30 -36.12
C VAL A 469 22.92 0.61 -37.44
N LEU A 470 23.79 1.61 -37.47
CA LEU A 470 24.55 1.97 -38.66
C LEU A 470 25.96 2.44 -38.28
N THR A 471 26.88 2.29 -39.26
CA THR A 471 28.30 2.69 -39.10
C THR A 471 28.65 3.74 -40.14
N LEU A 472 29.12 4.90 -39.68
CA LEU A 472 29.59 5.99 -40.54
C LEU A 472 31.11 6.10 -40.46
N GLU A 473 31.75 6.41 -41.59
CA GLU A 473 33.17 6.78 -41.60
C GLU A 473 33.34 8.17 -40.96
N LYS A 474 34.38 8.31 -40.13
CA LYS A 474 34.58 9.48 -39.25
C LYS A 474 34.72 10.79 -40.01
N TYR A 475 35.47 10.81 -41.10
CA TYR A 475 35.86 12.05 -41.78
C TYR A 475 34.93 12.38 -42.96
N SER A 476 34.53 11.40 -43.74
CA SER A 476 33.62 11.61 -44.88
C SER A 476 32.15 11.54 -44.54
N GLY A 477 31.79 10.98 -43.36
CA GLY A 477 30.41 10.72 -42.97
C GLY A 477 29.73 9.64 -43.81
N GLN A 478 30.45 8.93 -44.69
CA GLN A 478 29.87 7.90 -45.56
C GLN A 478 29.39 6.69 -44.77
N LEU A 479 28.30 6.09 -45.20
CA LEU A 479 27.77 4.86 -44.61
C LEU A 479 28.65 3.67 -44.99
N VAL A 480 29.23 3.04 -43.98
CA VAL A 480 30.12 1.89 -44.11
C VAL A 480 29.36 0.56 -43.96
N ALA A 481 28.41 0.51 -43.03
CA ALA A 481 27.62 -0.68 -42.76
C ALA A 481 26.24 -0.31 -42.19
N GLY A 482 25.26 -1.16 -42.41
CA GLY A 482 23.86 -0.93 -42.02
C GLY A 482 23.08 -0.11 -43.06
N PRO A 483 21.93 0.49 -42.69
CA PRO A 483 21.25 0.36 -41.40
C PRO A 483 20.68 -1.05 -41.15
N ASP A 484 20.99 -1.62 -40.01
CA ASP A 484 20.37 -2.85 -39.54
C ASP A 484 19.26 -2.53 -38.54
N ILE A 485 18.14 -3.30 -38.60
CA ILE A 485 16.99 -3.10 -37.74
C ILE A 485 16.82 -4.29 -36.81
N VAL A 486 16.80 -3.99 -35.50
CA VAL A 486 16.46 -4.94 -34.44
C VAL A 486 15.22 -4.46 -33.70
N THR A 487 14.29 -5.35 -33.44
CA THR A 487 13.04 -4.99 -32.76
C THR A 487 12.73 -5.93 -31.60
N ARG A 488 12.05 -5.40 -30.57
CA ARG A 488 11.48 -6.16 -29.44
C ARG A 488 10.13 -5.57 -29.08
N GLY A 489 9.14 -6.47 -28.86
CA GLY A 489 7.79 -6.07 -28.43
C GLY A 489 6.97 -5.29 -29.47
N PHE A 490 7.48 -5.06 -30.67
CA PHE A 490 6.80 -4.31 -31.72
C PHE A 490 6.06 -5.20 -32.72
N VAL A 491 6.76 -6.12 -33.40
CA VAL A 491 6.20 -7.06 -34.36
C VAL A 491 6.80 -8.45 -34.20
N TYR A 492 6.08 -9.48 -34.67
CA TYR A 492 6.61 -10.82 -34.77
C TYR A 492 7.52 -10.92 -36.00
N VAL A 493 8.83 -10.95 -35.76
CA VAL A 493 9.86 -10.77 -36.81
C VAL A 493 9.71 -11.74 -37.98
N ARG A 494 9.32 -13.01 -37.73
CA ARG A 494 9.18 -14.03 -38.78
C ARG A 494 8.05 -13.76 -39.79
N GLU A 495 7.08 -12.93 -39.40
CA GLU A 495 5.92 -12.59 -40.24
C GLU A 495 5.97 -11.13 -40.73
N ALA A 496 7.02 -10.40 -40.39
CA ALA A 496 7.16 -8.97 -40.64
C ALA A 496 8.43 -8.61 -41.43
N GLU A 497 9.01 -9.58 -42.19
CA GLU A 497 10.26 -9.36 -42.93
C GLU A 497 10.12 -8.21 -43.95
N GLU A 498 9.03 -8.19 -44.72
CA GLU A 498 8.77 -7.12 -45.69
C GLU A 498 8.68 -5.73 -45.04
N LEU A 499 8.01 -5.62 -43.89
CA LEU A 499 7.91 -4.37 -43.13
C LEU A 499 9.29 -3.91 -42.66
N LEU A 500 10.12 -4.83 -42.14
CA LEU A 500 11.43 -4.52 -41.64
C LEU A 500 12.39 -4.14 -42.79
N ASP A 501 12.24 -4.73 -43.97
CA ASP A 501 13.02 -4.37 -45.17
C ASP A 501 12.64 -2.98 -45.67
N GLU A 502 11.33 -2.66 -45.73
CA GLU A 502 10.85 -1.31 -46.04
C GLU A 502 11.35 -0.29 -45.04
N ALA A 503 11.28 -0.60 -43.72
CA ALA A 503 11.79 0.29 -42.67
C ALA A 503 13.32 0.49 -42.77
N ARG A 504 14.07 -0.55 -43.17
CA ARG A 504 15.51 -0.45 -43.46
C ARG A 504 15.77 0.49 -44.65
N SER A 505 14.95 0.41 -45.70
CA SER A 505 15.04 1.31 -46.86
C SER A 505 14.76 2.77 -46.45
N VAL A 506 13.74 3.01 -45.64
CA VAL A 506 13.45 4.37 -45.12
C VAL A 506 14.63 4.91 -44.31
N ALA A 507 15.23 4.11 -43.42
CA ALA A 507 16.38 4.51 -42.65
C ALA A 507 17.60 4.81 -43.55
N TRP A 508 17.80 4.01 -44.60
CA TRP A 508 18.85 4.23 -45.61
C TRP A 508 18.64 5.57 -46.33
N ASP A 509 17.42 5.85 -46.84
CA ASP A 509 17.09 7.09 -47.54
C ASP A 509 17.28 8.31 -46.65
N SER A 510 16.93 8.20 -45.37
CA SER A 510 17.17 9.25 -44.36
C SER A 510 18.65 9.57 -44.22
N VAL A 511 19.51 8.54 -44.14
CA VAL A 511 20.97 8.71 -44.04
C VAL A 511 21.51 9.33 -45.31
N GLN A 512 21.12 8.85 -46.51
CA GLN A 512 21.54 9.42 -47.79
C GLN A 512 21.14 10.89 -47.91
N THR A 513 19.92 11.24 -47.53
CA THR A 513 19.43 12.63 -47.51
C THR A 513 20.32 13.53 -46.60
N CYS A 514 20.77 13.00 -45.46
CA CYS A 514 21.67 13.71 -44.57
C CYS A 514 23.05 13.94 -45.22
N MET A 515 23.57 12.93 -45.91
CA MET A 515 24.86 13.01 -46.61
C MET A 515 24.80 14.06 -47.76
N ASP A 516 23.75 14.01 -48.58
CA ASP A 516 23.57 14.94 -49.71
C ASP A 516 23.45 16.40 -49.23
N LYS A 517 22.95 16.60 -48.03
CA LYS A 517 22.83 17.92 -47.39
C LYS A 517 24.03 18.30 -46.52
N ASN A 518 25.10 17.50 -46.52
CA ASN A 518 26.31 17.68 -45.70
C ASN A 518 25.99 17.84 -44.19
N VAL A 519 24.99 17.08 -43.66
CA VAL A 519 24.68 17.06 -42.24
C VAL A 519 25.67 16.13 -41.52
N SER A 520 26.63 16.72 -40.81
CA SER A 520 27.65 16.00 -40.04
C SER A 520 27.33 15.79 -38.56
N ASP A 521 26.27 16.44 -38.06
CA ASP A 521 25.83 16.34 -36.66
C ASP A 521 25.04 15.05 -36.45
N TRP A 522 25.62 14.13 -35.67
CA TRP A 522 25.01 12.83 -35.40
C TRP A 522 23.66 12.94 -34.65
N GLY A 523 23.49 13.94 -33.81
CA GLY A 523 22.22 14.18 -33.15
C GLY A 523 21.11 14.50 -34.15
N LYS A 524 21.43 15.32 -35.17
CA LYS A 524 20.49 15.65 -36.26
C LYS A 524 20.19 14.42 -37.12
N ILE A 525 21.22 13.63 -37.48
CA ILE A 525 21.04 12.39 -38.26
C ILE A 525 20.11 11.42 -37.52
N LYS A 526 20.36 11.19 -36.21
CA LYS A 526 19.50 10.35 -35.37
C LYS A 526 18.04 10.84 -35.36
N ASN A 527 17.82 12.14 -35.23
CA ASN A 527 16.46 12.70 -35.21
C ASN A 527 15.76 12.53 -36.55
N ILE A 528 16.43 12.75 -37.67
CA ILE A 528 15.86 12.55 -39.02
C ILE A 528 15.46 11.09 -39.21
N ILE A 529 16.35 10.13 -38.89
CA ILE A 529 16.02 8.69 -38.97
C ILE A 529 14.80 8.34 -38.11
N LYS A 530 14.76 8.89 -36.89
CA LYS A 530 13.64 8.67 -35.96
C LYS A 530 12.34 9.22 -36.53
N ASP A 531 12.34 10.44 -37.04
CA ASP A 531 11.15 11.13 -37.52
C ASP A 531 10.60 10.45 -38.79
N ASP A 532 11.46 10.14 -39.76
CA ASP A 532 11.08 9.46 -41.01
C ASP A 532 10.51 8.06 -40.76
N LEU A 533 11.17 7.28 -39.89
CA LEU A 533 10.67 5.95 -39.50
C LEU A 533 9.37 6.03 -38.71
N SER A 534 9.23 6.99 -37.81
CA SER A 534 7.96 7.19 -37.08
C SER A 534 6.83 7.52 -38.03
N GLU A 535 7.05 8.42 -39.02
CA GLU A 535 6.05 8.77 -40.02
C GLU A 535 5.68 7.56 -40.91
N TYR A 536 6.67 6.81 -41.37
CA TYR A 536 6.47 5.60 -42.15
C TYR A 536 5.62 4.57 -41.40
N LEU A 537 6.03 4.21 -40.17
CA LEU A 537 5.35 3.19 -39.37
C LEU A 537 3.93 3.63 -38.98
N TRP A 538 3.75 4.90 -38.66
CA TRP A 538 2.43 5.44 -38.40
C TRP A 538 1.51 5.37 -39.64
N LYS A 539 2.01 5.70 -40.81
CA LYS A 539 1.25 5.58 -42.05
C LYS A 539 0.87 4.13 -42.35
N LYS A 540 1.83 3.20 -42.20
CA LYS A 540 1.67 1.79 -42.54
C LYS A 540 0.83 1.01 -41.54
N MET A 541 1.03 1.23 -40.24
CA MET A 541 0.51 0.38 -39.15
C MET A 541 -0.29 1.12 -38.06
N LYS A 542 -0.26 2.44 -38.03
CA LYS A 542 -0.82 3.24 -36.92
C LYS A 542 -0.21 2.88 -35.55
N ARG A 543 1.05 2.48 -35.53
CA ARG A 543 1.84 2.20 -34.33
C ARG A 543 3.03 3.15 -34.25
N ASN A 544 3.44 3.48 -33.01
CA ASN A 544 4.52 4.42 -32.78
C ASN A 544 5.55 3.85 -31.79
N PRO A 545 6.37 2.85 -32.21
CA PRO A 545 7.35 2.24 -31.34
C PRO A 545 8.43 3.25 -30.95
N VAL A 546 9.13 2.98 -29.85
CA VAL A 546 10.33 3.73 -29.49
C VAL A 546 11.42 3.44 -30.51
N ILE A 547 11.88 4.46 -31.23
CA ILE A 547 12.95 4.31 -32.25
C ILE A 547 14.26 4.83 -31.65
N LEU A 548 15.26 3.95 -31.63
CA LEU A 548 16.60 4.21 -31.10
C LEU A 548 17.69 4.07 -32.17
N PRO A 549 18.09 5.16 -32.88
CA PRO A 549 19.22 5.10 -33.80
C PRO A 549 20.55 5.06 -33.05
N ILE A 550 21.39 4.07 -33.38
CA ILE A 550 22.75 3.87 -32.90
C ILE A 550 23.71 4.07 -34.05
N ILE A 551 24.52 5.12 -33.97
CA ILE A 551 25.59 5.41 -34.96
C ILE A 551 26.93 4.99 -34.35
N MET A 552 27.64 4.11 -35.06
CA MET A 552 28.99 3.71 -34.73
C MET A 552 29.99 4.42 -35.67
N GLU A 553 31.20 4.65 -35.21
CA GLU A 553 32.26 5.31 -35.95
C GLU A 553 33.25 4.29 -36.49
N ALA A 554 33.54 4.33 -37.80
CA ALA A 554 34.66 3.57 -38.37
C ALA A 554 35.85 4.49 -38.64
N HIS A 555 37.02 4.00 -38.33
CA HIS A 555 38.29 4.59 -38.71
C HIS A 555 38.84 3.74 -39.88
N MET A 556 38.63 4.21 -41.10
CA MET A 556 39.25 3.59 -42.26
C MET A 556 40.47 4.35 -42.66
#